data_0029dde44e518dde96c5bbbc8fe84460
#
_entry.id   0029dde44e518dde96c5bbbc8fe84460
#
_cell.length_a   1.000
_cell.length_b   1.000
_cell.length_c   1.000
_cell.angle_alpha   90.00
_cell.angle_beta   90.00
_cell.angle_gamma   90.00
#
_symmetry.space_group_name_H-M   'P 1'
#
loop_
_entity.id
_entity.type
_entity.pdbx_description
1 polymer ?
#
loop_
_entity_poly.entity_id
_entity_poly.type
_entity_poly.pdbx_seq_one_letter_code
_entity_poly.pdbx_strand_id
1 'polypeptide(L)'
;MSQEPYKLLTLVIPTYNMEKYLTKCLESVTAPCIPPTLEVIVVNDGSKDRSLEIMKAFQQKRPDIIRIINKENGHYGSCINAGLQMAKGKYFRPLDADDWMDTEVLSKLLNVLKNCDTDLFITLRTEYKIDKNNRHIVAHFPFRNVEYNKIYDISSFNISEHTYGDEFNMHSMTYKTEILRQVNLRHIEGICYTDFQYCFLPIDRIKSFIIFDLYLYYYFIGREEQSTSVQSIKGNLSHICKVINFMIHHLDRQFHQNPTIQANQIHFIDKALNIYVISLRWQRKITEQDYPEIFNVIDAVDRYHIQNRILNKPYFRLWRKLKTRKVLNLTLTLYRWAHIRKFRKMGM
;
A
#
# COMPACT_ATOMS: atom_id res chain seq x y z
N MET A 1 31.97 -23.69 -7.18
CA MET A 1 31.03 -22.64 -6.73
C MET A 1 29.62 -23.18 -6.96
N SER A 2 28.88 -23.52 -5.89
CA SER A 2 27.48 -23.93 -6.00
C SER A 2 26.69 -22.74 -6.54
N GLN A 3 26.03 -22.89 -7.69
CA GLN A 3 25.11 -21.87 -8.20
C GLN A 3 24.07 -21.59 -7.10
N GLU A 4 23.91 -20.32 -6.71
CA GLU A 4 22.82 -19.94 -5.81
C GLU A 4 21.48 -20.42 -6.44
N PRO A 5 20.59 -21.01 -5.64
CA PRO A 5 19.33 -21.52 -6.18
C PRO A 5 18.52 -20.34 -6.76
N TYR A 6 17.92 -20.58 -7.94
CA TYR A 6 17.02 -19.65 -8.60
C TYR A 6 15.90 -19.21 -7.64
N LYS A 7 15.71 -17.91 -7.51
CA LYS A 7 14.65 -17.31 -6.69
C LYS A 7 13.48 -16.88 -7.58
N LEU A 8 12.30 -17.40 -7.28
CA LEU A 8 11.09 -17.15 -8.05
C LEU A 8 10.31 -15.93 -7.51
N LEU A 9 10.15 -15.86 -6.20
CA LEU A 9 9.46 -14.77 -5.52
C LEU A 9 10.32 -14.22 -4.39
N THR A 10 10.47 -12.91 -4.32
CA THR A 10 10.99 -12.21 -3.13
C THR A 10 9.83 -11.58 -2.37
N LEU A 11 9.67 -11.96 -1.11
CA LEU A 11 8.85 -11.24 -0.14
C LEU A 11 9.75 -10.29 0.64
N VAL A 12 9.34 -9.03 0.79
CA VAL A 12 10.01 -8.07 1.67
C VAL A 12 9.11 -7.76 2.85
N ILE A 13 9.65 -7.93 4.07
CA ILE A 13 8.91 -7.75 5.31
C ILE A 13 9.52 -6.57 6.09
N PRO A 14 8.96 -5.34 5.93
CA PRO A 14 9.32 -4.19 6.75
C PRO A 14 8.97 -4.44 8.20
N THR A 15 9.92 -4.25 9.11
CA THR A 15 9.72 -4.60 10.52
C THR A 15 10.26 -3.50 11.45
N TYR A 16 9.37 -2.92 12.25
CA TYR A 16 9.72 -1.97 13.30
C TYR A 16 8.85 -2.22 14.53
N ASN A 17 9.47 -2.73 15.63
CA ASN A 17 8.80 -3.05 16.89
C ASN A 17 7.60 -4.01 16.72
N MET A 18 7.84 -5.18 16.11
CA MET A 18 6.81 -6.16 15.76
C MET A 18 6.90 -7.50 16.52
N GLU A 19 7.56 -7.53 17.68
CA GLU A 19 7.79 -8.78 18.44
C GLU A 19 6.52 -9.59 18.68
N LYS A 20 5.34 -8.93 18.82
CA LYS A 20 4.06 -9.58 19.09
C LYS A 20 3.45 -10.29 17.87
N TYR A 21 3.83 -9.89 16.66
CA TYR A 21 3.16 -10.33 15.42
C TYR A 21 4.11 -11.10 14.49
N LEU A 22 5.39 -10.73 14.50
CA LEU A 22 6.40 -11.18 13.54
C LEU A 22 6.53 -12.71 13.48
N THR A 23 6.38 -13.41 14.61
CA THR A 23 6.44 -14.87 14.65
C THR A 23 5.40 -15.49 13.72
N LYS A 24 4.13 -15.09 13.83
CA LYS A 24 3.05 -15.59 12.98
C LYS A 24 3.29 -15.26 11.49
N CYS A 25 3.74 -14.05 11.20
CA CYS A 25 4.11 -13.63 9.86
C CYS A 25 5.17 -14.57 9.27
N LEU A 26 6.29 -14.78 9.97
CA LEU A 26 7.38 -15.61 9.49
C LEU A 26 7.02 -17.10 9.40
N GLU A 27 6.26 -17.65 10.35
CA GLU A 27 5.76 -19.02 10.28
C GLU A 27 4.97 -19.28 9.00
N SER A 28 4.14 -18.34 8.60
CA SER A 28 3.28 -18.47 7.42
C SER A 28 4.06 -18.59 6.09
N VAL A 29 5.29 -18.05 6.04
CA VAL A 29 6.12 -18.02 4.82
C VAL A 29 7.36 -18.92 4.89
N THR A 30 7.58 -19.61 6.02
CA THR A 30 8.77 -20.47 6.22
C THR A 30 8.45 -21.91 6.57
N ALA A 31 7.18 -22.29 6.48
CA ALA A 31 6.74 -23.67 6.73
C ALA A 31 7.53 -24.68 5.89
N PRO A 32 7.68 -25.95 6.33
CA PRO A 32 8.48 -26.96 5.64
C PRO A 32 8.07 -27.21 4.19
N CYS A 33 6.78 -27.02 3.85
CA CYS A 33 6.26 -27.16 2.48
C CYS A 33 6.65 -26.02 1.54
N ILE A 34 7.17 -24.91 2.05
CA ILE A 34 7.61 -23.78 1.23
C ILE A 34 8.99 -24.07 0.62
N PRO A 35 9.09 -24.05 -0.72
CA PRO A 35 10.33 -24.41 -1.40
C PRO A 35 11.39 -23.28 -1.31
N PRO A 36 12.69 -23.61 -1.46
CA PRO A 36 13.78 -22.62 -1.43
C PRO A 36 13.79 -21.67 -2.62
N THR A 37 12.87 -21.79 -3.56
CA THR A 37 12.64 -20.80 -4.62
C THR A 37 11.97 -19.52 -4.10
N LEU A 38 11.40 -19.54 -2.89
CA LEU A 38 11.03 -18.33 -2.16
C LEU A 38 12.27 -17.67 -1.55
N GLU A 39 12.34 -16.35 -1.60
CA GLU A 39 13.25 -15.49 -0.87
C GLU A 39 12.43 -14.59 0.06
N VAL A 40 12.80 -14.52 1.33
CA VAL A 40 12.17 -13.63 2.31
C VAL A 40 13.24 -12.69 2.86
N ILE A 41 13.11 -11.41 2.54
CA ILE A 41 14.00 -10.35 3.05
C ILE A 41 13.28 -9.64 4.19
N VAL A 42 13.70 -9.91 5.42
CA VAL A 42 13.15 -9.24 6.60
C VAL A 42 14.01 -8.03 6.90
N VAL A 43 13.40 -6.84 6.86
CA VAL A 43 14.12 -5.58 7.04
C VAL A 43 13.82 -5.02 8.42
N ASN A 44 14.82 -5.12 9.34
CA ASN A 44 14.73 -4.48 10.63
C ASN A 44 15.03 -2.99 10.51
N ASP A 45 14.03 -2.17 10.75
CA ASP A 45 14.08 -0.70 10.62
C ASP A 45 14.43 -0.03 11.97
N GLY A 46 15.46 -0.56 12.66
CA GLY A 46 15.91 -0.01 13.93
C GLY A 46 15.01 -0.35 15.12
N SER A 47 14.39 -1.54 15.14
CA SER A 47 13.54 -2.00 16.25
C SER A 47 14.28 -1.96 17.59
N LYS A 48 13.52 -1.64 18.66
CA LYS A 48 14.00 -1.58 20.04
C LYS A 48 13.52 -2.74 20.91
N ASP A 49 12.60 -3.55 20.37
CA ASP A 49 12.04 -4.76 20.97
C ASP A 49 12.79 -6.01 20.50
N ARG A 50 12.22 -7.19 20.75
CA ARG A 50 12.84 -8.48 20.39
C ARG A 50 12.67 -8.89 18.93
N SER A 51 12.20 -7.98 18.05
CA SER A 51 11.99 -8.30 16.63
C SER A 51 13.25 -8.83 15.95
N LEU A 52 14.42 -8.23 16.18
CA LEU A 52 15.68 -8.68 15.56
C LEU A 52 16.09 -10.08 16.04
N GLU A 53 15.84 -10.43 17.31
CA GLU A 53 16.12 -11.77 17.87
C GLU A 53 15.23 -12.82 17.17
N ILE A 54 13.94 -12.52 17.00
CA ILE A 54 12.99 -13.38 16.30
C ILE A 54 13.46 -13.61 14.85
N MET A 55 13.83 -12.56 14.12
CA MET A 55 14.34 -12.68 12.74
C MET A 55 15.55 -13.63 12.67
N LYS A 56 16.52 -13.46 13.56
CA LYS A 56 17.73 -14.30 13.61
C LYS A 56 17.40 -15.77 13.88
N ALA A 57 16.47 -16.03 14.79
CA ALA A 57 16.02 -17.39 15.09
C ALA A 57 15.37 -18.08 13.87
N PHE A 58 14.56 -17.36 13.11
CA PHE A 58 13.96 -17.88 11.87
C PHE A 58 15.00 -18.04 10.75
N GLN A 59 15.96 -17.12 10.61
CA GLN A 59 17.06 -17.26 9.65
C GLN A 59 17.91 -18.50 9.92
N GLN A 60 18.18 -18.81 11.20
CA GLN A 60 18.91 -20.05 11.55
C GLN A 60 18.14 -21.32 11.16
N LYS A 61 16.80 -21.31 11.25
CA LYS A 61 15.95 -22.43 10.86
C LYS A 61 15.81 -22.57 9.34
N ARG A 62 15.74 -21.45 8.60
CA ARG A 62 15.55 -21.41 7.14
C ARG A 62 16.55 -20.45 6.47
N PRO A 63 17.87 -20.76 6.55
CA PRO A 63 18.92 -19.93 5.93
C PRO A 63 18.84 -19.94 4.39
N ASP A 64 18.16 -20.92 3.84
CA ASP A 64 17.87 -21.08 2.41
C ASP A 64 16.81 -20.08 1.89
N ILE A 65 15.95 -19.57 2.77
CA ILE A 65 14.86 -18.65 2.42
C ILE A 65 15.09 -17.26 3.00
N ILE A 66 15.48 -17.13 4.29
CA ILE A 66 15.49 -15.87 5.00
C ILE A 66 16.84 -15.14 4.87
N ARG A 67 16.73 -13.85 4.54
CA ARG A 67 17.80 -12.86 4.63
C ARG A 67 17.34 -11.72 5.54
N ILE A 68 18.27 -11.17 6.32
CA ILE A 68 18.01 -10.04 7.21
C ILE A 68 18.79 -8.83 6.73
N ILE A 69 18.10 -7.69 6.63
CA ILE A 69 18.71 -6.36 6.52
C ILE A 69 18.48 -5.67 7.87
N ASN A 70 19.55 -5.22 8.51
CA ASN A 70 19.46 -4.44 9.74
C ASN A 70 19.96 -3.02 9.47
N LYS A 71 19.07 -2.02 9.63
CA LYS A 71 19.34 -0.63 9.32
C LYS A 71 18.75 0.33 10.35
N GLU A 72 19.20 1.58 10.34
CA GLU A 72 18.56 2.65 11.09
C GLU A 72 17.15 2.92 10.57
N ASN A 73 16.28 3.45 11.45
CA ASN A 73 14.89 3.72 11.09
C ASN A 73 14.78 4.77 9.97
N GLY A 74 14.14 4.39 8.91
CA GLY A 74 13.84 5.23 7.74
C GLY A 74 12.41 5.08 7.25
N HIS A 75 11.55 4.50 8.10
CA HIS A 75 10.15 4.17 7.82
C HIS A 75 9.96 3.12 6.71
N TYR A 76 8.68 2.75 6.51
CA TYR A 76 8.24 1.69 5.62
C TYR A 76 8.90 1.72 4.22
N GLY A 77 8.86 2.90 3.56
CA GLY A 77 9.40 3.05 2.22
C GLY A 77 10.89 2.71 2.11
N SER A 78 11.68 3.04 3.13
CA SER A 78 13.11 2.73 3.14
C SER A 78 13.38 1.22 3.22
N CYS A 79 12.49 0.48 3.88
CA CYS A 79 12.59 -0.98 3.97
C CYS A 79 12.29 -1.64 2.61
N ILE A 80 11.24 -1.16 1.92
CA ILE A 80 10.93 -1.65 0.58
C ILE A 80 12.05 -1.33 -0.40
N ASN A 81 12.63 -0.11 -0.34
CA ASN A 81 13.77 0.29 -1.16
C ASN A 81 14.97 -0.65 -0.95
N ALA A 82 15.35 -0.90 0.31
CA ALA A 82 16.45 -1.80 0.65
C ALA A 82 16.18 -3.25 0.20
N GLY A 83 14.96 -3.73 0.42
CA GLY A 83 14.54 -5.06 -0.01
C GLY A 83 14.56 -5.23 -1.53
N LEU A 84 14.04 -4.25 -2.29
CA LEU A 84 14.03 -4.29 -3.76
C LEU A 84 15.45 -4.26 -4.36
N GLN A 85 16.36 -3.53 -3.74
CA GLN A 85 17.76 -3.49 -4.14
C GLN A 85 18.41 -4.88 -4.04
N MET A 86 18.09 -5.64 -2.98
CA MET A 86 18.65 -6.96 -2.72
C MET A 86 17.86 -8.12 -3.34
N ALA A 87 16.64 -7.88 -3.80
CA ALA A 87 15.75 -8.90 -4.32
C ALA A 87 16.36 -9.69 -5.49
N LYS A 88 16.33 -11.04 -5.41
CA LYS A 88 16.79 -11.97 -6.43
C LYS A 88 15.63 -12.68 -7.14
N GLY A 89 14.41 -12.59 -6.59
CA GLY A 89 13.21 -13.22 -7.15
C GLY A 89 12.82 -12.61 -8.50
N LYS A 90 12.37 -13.47 -9.41
CA LYS A 90 11.72 -13.01 -10.66
C LYS A 90 10.54 -12.10 -10.36
N TYR A 91 9.83 -12.38 -9.28
CA TYR A 91 8.70 -11.60 -8.78
C TYR A 91 8.99 -11.01 -7.40
N PHE A 92 8.26 -9.95 -7.08
CA PHE A 92 8.44 -9.16 -5.86
C PHE A 92 7.08 -8.84 -5.23
N ARG A 93 7.00 -8.94 -3.90
CA ARG A 93 5.81 -8.60 -3.13
C ARG A 93 6.17 -8.14 -1.72
N PRO A 94 5.60 -7.03 -1.21
CA PRO A 94 5.65 -6.68 0.20
C PRO A 94 4.73 -7.57 1.04
N LEU A 95 5.12 -7.80 2.30
CA LEU A 95 4.30 -8.44 3.33
C LEU A 95 4.50 -7.68 4.64
N ASP A 96 3.43 -7.15 5.21
CA ASP A 96 3.51 -6.41 6.47
C ASP A 96 3.78 -7.37 7.65
N ALA A 97 4.60 -6.96 8.61
CA ALA A 97 5.06 -7.81 9.70
C ALA A 97 3.99 -8.16 10.74
N ASP A 98 2.86 -7.45 10.72
CA ASP A 98 1.66 -7.74 11.53
C ASP A 98 0.61 -8.59 10.79
N ASP A 99 0.85 -8.92 9.52
CA ASP A 99 0.01 -9.72 8.66
C ASP A 99 0.61 -11.11 8.42
N TRP A 100 -0.11 -11.98 7.73
CA TRP A 100 0.37 -13.32 7.37
C TRP A 100 -0.22 -13.80 6.04
N MET A 101 0.37 -14.82 5.46
CA MET A 101 -0.14 -15.48 4.26
C MET A 101 -0.75 -16.85 4.60
N ASP A 102 -1.69 -17.30 3.77
CA ASP A 102 -2.07 -18.71 3.77
C ASP A 102 -0.94 -19.52 3.16
N THR A 103 -0.36 -20.41 3.93
CA THR A 103 0.83 -21.20 3.54
C THR A 103 0.56 -22.13 2.36
N GLU A 104 -0.61 -22.77 2.32
CA GLU A 104 -0.97 -23.67 1.23
C GLU A 104 -1.23 -22.88 -0.06
N VAL A 105 -1.92 -21.74 0.05
CA VAL A 105 -2.17 -20.84 -1.07
C VAL A 105 -0.88 -20.23 -1.57
N LEU A 106 0.07 -19.88 -0.69
CA LEU A 106 1.40 -19.42 -1.09
C LEU A 106 2.15 -20.49 -1.90
N SER A 107 2.10 -21.74 -1.47
CA SER A 107 2.69 -22.86 -2.23
C SER A 107 2.05 -23.02 -3.62
N LYS A 108 0.71 -22.87 -3.71
CA LYS A 108 0.00 -22.87 -5.00
C LYS A 108 0.43 -21.71 -5.88
N LEU A 109 0.52 -20.50 -5.32
CA LEU A 109 0.99 -19.31 -6.05
C LEU A 109 2.39 -19.52 -6.62
N LEU A 110 3.35 -20.05 -5.84
CA LEU A 110 4.70 -20.32 -6.32
C LEU A 110 4.71 -21.28 -7.51
N ASN A 111 3.83 -22.29 -7.52
CA ASN A 111 3.69 -23.19 -8.66
C ASN A 111 3.12 -22.48 -9.91
N VAL A 112 2.18 -21.56 -9.73
CA VAL A 112 1.62 -20.77 -10.83
C VAL A 112 2.69 -19.82 -11.39
N LEU A 113 3.40 -19.09 -10.54
CA LEU A 113 4.46 -18.15 -10.94
C LEU A 113 5.58 -18.81 -11.75
N LYS A 114 5.85 -20.08 -11.51
CA LYS A 114 6.87 -20.86 -12.24
C LYS A 114 6.52 -21.03 -13.72
N ASN A 115 5.23 -21.16 -14.02
CA ASN A 115 4.73 -21.54 -15.35
C ASN A 115 4.07 -20.37 -16.09
N CYS A 116 4.06 -19.18 -15.52
CA CYS A 116 3.43 -17.99 -16.08
C CYS A 116 4.43 -16.83 -16.18
N ASP A 117 4.28 -16.00 -17.20
CA ASP A 117 5.17 -14.86 -17.45
C ASP A 117 4.40 -13.54 -17.59
N THR A 118 3.43 -13.33 -16.72
CA THR A 118 2.63 -12.10 -16.64
C THR A 118 3.36 -11.04 -15.82
N ASP A 119 3.13 -9.76 -16.11
CA ASP A 119 3.86 -8.65 -15.45
C ASP A 119 3.37 -8.40 -14.03
N LEU A 120 2.06 -8.62 -13.77
CA LEU A 120 1.44 -8.45 -12.47
C LEU A 120 0.50 -9.64 -12.19
N PHE A 121 0.63 -10.18 -10.99
CA PHE A 121 -0.30 -11.16 -10.43
C PHE A 121 -1.07 -10.52 -9.28
N ILE A 122 -2.37 -10.68 -9.28
CA ILE A 122 -3.26 -10.18 -8.24
C ILE A 122 -3.90 -11.38 -7.55
N THR A 123 -3.79 -11.43 -6.22
CA THR A 123 -4.45 -12.41 -5.37
C THR A 123 -5.46 -11.69 -4.48
N LEU A 124 -6.41 -12.43 -3.93
CA LEU A 124 -7.39 -11.88 -3.02
C LEU A 124 -6.83 -11.74 -1.61
N ARG A 125 -7.41 -10.83 -0.85
CA ARG A 125 -7.10 -10.64 0.56
C ARG A 125 -8.31 -10.95 1.44
N THR A 126 -8.01 -11.29 2.67
CA THR A 126 -8.96 -11.49 3.75
C THR A 126 -8.68 -10.49 4.85
N GLU A 127 -9.63 -9.67 5.24
CA GLU A 127 -9.52 -8.86 6.45
C GLU A 127 -9.85 -9.72 7.67
N TYR A 128 -8.95 -9.69 8.65
CA TYR A 128 -9.07 -10.44 9.89
C TYR A 128 -9.05 -9.46 11.06
N LYS A 129 -10.11 -9.47 11.84
CA LYS A 129 -10.28 -8.57 12.99
C LYS A 129 -10.74 -9.35 14.21
N ILE A 130 -10.25 -8.94 15.38
CA ILE A 130 -10.78 -9.39 16.67
C ILE A 130 -11.64 -8.27 17.25
N ASP A 131 -12.91 -8.54 17.51
CA ASP A 131 -13.83 -7.56 18.09
C ASP A 131 -13.63 -7.42 19.61
N LYS A 132 -14.36 -6.48 20.22
CA LYS A 132 -14.30 -6.22 21.67
C LYS A 132 -14.75 -7.41 22.53
N ASN A 133 -15.47 -8.38 21.96
CA ASN A 133 -15.93 -9.59 22.60
C ASN A 133 -15.04 -10.81 22.29
N ASN A 134 -13.84 -10.57 21.80
CA ASN A 134 -12.87 -11.58 21.37
C ASN A 134 -13.38 -12.51 20.24
N ARG A 135 -14.32 -12.04 19.42
CA ARG A 135 -14.82 -12.77 18.26
C ARG A 135 -13.98 -12.44 17.03
N HIS A 136 -13.65 -13.48 16.26
CA HIS A 136 -12.91 -13.34 15.01
C HIS A 136 -13.89 -12.97 13.90
N ILE A 137 -13.66 -11.82 13.27
CA ILE A 137 -14.42 -11.33 12.13
C ILE A 137 -13.53 -11.45 10.90
N VAL A 138 -14.05 -12.12 9.88
CA VAL A 138 -13.37 -12.35 8.61
C VAL A 138 -14.22 -11.75 7.51
N ALA A 139 -13.60 -10.93 6.65
CA ALA A 139 -14.25 -10.34 5.48
C ALA A 139 -13.40 -10.60 4.22
N HIS A 140 -14.07 -10.99 3.15
CA HIS A 140 -13.48 -11.27 1.86
C HIS A 140 -13.82 -10.16 0.86
N PHE A 141 -12.87 -9.82 0.00
CA PHE A 141 -13.01 -8.74 -0.98
C PHE A 141 -12.77 -9.29 -2.40
N PRO A 142 -13.81 -9.86 -3.04
CA PRO A 142 -13.72 -10.31 -4.41
C PRO A 142 -13.78 -9.14 -5.39
N PHE A 143 -13.22 -9.31 -6.57
CA PHE A 143 -13.42 -8.39 -7.69
C PHE A 143 -14.80 -8.57 -8.31
N ARG A 144 -15.32 -7.52 -8.95
CA ARG A 144 -16.57 -7.59 -9.72
C ARG A 144 -16.30 -7.63 -11.22
N ASN A 145 -17.17 -8.30 -11.96
CA ASN A 145 -17.14 -8.35 -13.43
C ASN A 145 -15.78 -8.80 -13.99
N VAL A 146 -15.13 -9.77 -13.35
CA VAL A 146 -13.86 -10.36 -13.81
C VAL A 146 -14.01 -11.86 -13.99
N GLU A 147 -13.28 -12.42 -14.95
CA GLU A 147 -12.99 -13.84 -15.03
C GLU A 147 -11.67 -14.10 -14.31
N TYR A 148 -11.71 -14.88 -13.24
CA TYR A 148 -10.48 -15.26 -12.54
C TYR A 148 -9.63 -16.18 -13.42
N ASN A 149 -8.31 -16.14 -13.20
CA ASN A 149 -7.31 -16.92 -13.93
C ASN A 149 -7.18 -16.57 -15.43
N LYS A 150 -7.72 -15.44 -15.86
CA LYS A 150 -7.60 -14.90 -17.21
C LYS A 150 -6.53 -13.82 -17.27
N ILE A 151 -5.79 -13.77 -18.37
CA ILE A 151 -4.84 -12.68 -18.66
C ILE A 151 -5.61 -11.48 -19.19
N TYR A 152 -5.38 -10.33 -18.57
CA TYR A 152 -5.92 -9.03 -18.96
C TYR A 152 -4.81 -8.12 -19.48
N ASP A 153 -5.16 -7.26 -20.44
CA ASP A 153 -4.33 -6.14 -20.88
C ASP A 153 -4.71 -4.90 -20.07
N ILE A 154 -3.73 -4.31 -19.36
CA ILE A 154 -3.96 -3.12 -18.52
C ILE A 154 -4.40 -1.90 -19.34
N SER A 155 -4.02 -1.84 -20.61
CA SER A 155 -4.35 -0.72 -21.50
C SER A 155 -5.83 -0.64 -21.87
N SER A 156 -6.57 -1.72 -21.66
CA SER A 156 -8.02 -1.83 -21.92
C SER A 156 -8.85 -2.14 -20.65
N PHE A 157 -8.21 -2.28 -19.48
CA PHE A 157 -8.85 -2.65 -18.23
C PHE A 157 -8.97 -1.43 -17.30
N ASN A 158 -10.20 -0.92 -17.12
CA ASN A 158 -10.46 0.17 -16.18
C ASN A 158 -10.66 -0.38 -14.76
N ILE A 159 -9.67 -0.18 -13.89
CA ILE A 159 -9.68 -0.68 -12.51
C ILE A 159 -10.95 -0.26 -11.74
N SER A 160 -11.43 0.96 -11.93
CA SER A 160 -12.59 1.49 -11.19
C SER A 160 -13.90 0.76 -11.50
N GLU A 161 -14.01 0.10 -12.65
CA GLU A 161 -15.19 -0.67 -13.05
C GLU A 161 -15.23 -2.07 -12.43
N HIS A 162 -14.08 -2.56 -11.96
CA HIS A 162 -13.91 -3.93 -11.48
C HIS A 162 -13.65 -4.04 -9.98
N THR A 163 -13.68 -2.93 -9.25
CA THR A 163 -13.45 -2.88 -7.81
C THR A 163 -14.63 -2.27 -7.07
N TYR A 164 -14.89 -2.74 -5.85
CA TYR A 164 -15.84 -2.11 -4.92
C TYR A 164 -15.16 -1.05 -4.05
N GLY A 165 -13.84 -1.08 -3.94
CA GLY A 165 -13.09 -0.15 -3.12
C GLY A 165 -11.59 -0.37 -3.19
N ASP A 166 -11.07 -1.29 -2.38
CA ASP A 166 -9.64 -1.42 -2.13
C ASP A 166 -9.06 -2.78 -2.54
N GLU A 167 -9.57 -3.38 -3.59
CA GLU A 167 -9.09 -4.69 -4.08
C GLU A 167 -7.73 -4.57 -4.79
N PHE A 168 -7.53 -3.50 -5.60
CA PHE A 168 -6.22 -3.15 -6.14
C PHE A 168 -5.40 -2.40 -5.09
N ASN A 169 -4.64 -3.11 -4.30
CA ASN A 169 -3.74 -2.55 -3.29
C ASN A 169 -2.46 -3.38 -3.16
N MET A 170 -1.52 -2.86 -2.41
CA MET A 170 -0.20 -3.49 -2.20
C MET A 170 -0.31 -4.94 -1.71
N HIS A 171 -1.25 -5.24 -0.81
CA HIS A 171 -1.45 -6.57 -0.22
C HIS A 171 -1.92 -7.62 -1.23
N SER A 172 -2.43 -7.19 -2.38
CA SER A 172 -2.93 -8.07 -3.45
C SER A 172 -1.93 -8.26 -4.58
N MET A 173 -0.98 -7.34 -4.77
CA MET A 173 -0.14 -7.23 -5.97
C MET A 173 1.21 -7.93 -5.84
N THR A 174 1.56 -8.71 -6.86
CA THR A 174 2.90 -9.32 -7.05
C THR A 174 3.40 -8.95 -8.43
N TYR A 175 4.42 -8.11 -8.52
CA TYR A 175 4.99 -7.65 -9.78
C TYR A 175 6.20 -8.47 -10.21
N LYS A 176 6.46 -8.56 -11.53
CA LYS A 176 7.81 -8.86 -11.99
C LYS A 176 8.78 -7.84 -11.39
N THR A 177 9.86 -8.31 -10.77
CA THR A 177 10.89 -7.46 -10.16
C THR A 177 11.49 -6.48 -11.16
N GLU A 178 11.64 -6.93 -12.41
CA GLU A 178 12.15 -6.11 -13.51
C GLU A 178 11.28 -4.88 -13.78
N ILE A 179 9.95 -5.01 -13.75
CA ILE A 179 9.01 -3.89 -13.93
C ILE A 179 9.24 -2.81 -12.86
N LEU A 180 9.42 -3.22 -11.60
CA LEU A 180 9.68 -2.28 -10.50
C LEU A 180 11.01 -1.54 -10.69
N ARG A 181 12.03 -2.22 -11.24
CA ARG A 181 13.32 -1.62 -11.57
C ARG A 181 13.23 -0.69 -12.79
N GLN A 182 12.47 -1.06 -13.82
CA GLN A 182 12.28 -0.23 -15.02
C GLN A 182 11.57 1.09 -14.71
N VAL A 183 10.59 1.10 -13.79
CA VAL A 183 9.96 2.35 -13.34
C VAL A 183 10.80 3.08 -12.29
N ASN A 184 11.99 2.56 -11.97
CA ASN A 184 12.85 3.08 -10.91
C ASN A 184 12.07 3.29 -9.60
N LEU A 185 11.30 2.25 -9.18
CA LEU A 185 10.49 2.32 -7.98
C LEU A 185 11.39 2.67 -6.79
N ARG A 186 11.17 3.87 -6.26
CA ARG A 186 11.82 4.35 -5.05
C ARG A 186 10.79 5.04 -4.19
N HIS A 187 10.48 4.43 -3.07
CA HIS A 187 9.57 5.00 -2.09
C HIS A 187 10.21 6.22 -1.43
N ILE A 188 9.40 7.23 -1.12
CA ILE A 188 9.83 8.37 -0.29
C ILE A 188 10.11 7.84 1.11
N GLU A 189 11.31 8.10 1.62
CA GLU A 189 11.71 7.64 2.94
C GLU A 189 11.27 8.62 4.03
N GLY A 190 11.12 8.17 5.26
CA GLY A 190 10.75 8.99 6.40
C GLY A 190 9.26 9.34 6.51
N ILE A 191 8.39 8.76 5.67
CA ILE A 191 6.95 9.06 5.66
C ILE A 191 6.09 7.79 5.59
N CYS A 192 4.80 7.93 5.95
CA CYS A 192 3.77 6.91 5.79
C CYS A 192 3.09 6.98 4.42
N TYR A 193 2.24 5.99 4.10
CA TYR A 193 1.38 5.92 2.90
C TYR A 193 2.14 5.76 1.58
N THR A 194 3.38 5.32 1.63
CA THR A 194 4.21 5.12 0.43
C THR A 194 3.83 3.86 -0.36
N ASP A 195 2.95 3.01 0.18
CA ASP A 195 2.29 1.89 -0.50
C ASP A 195 1.56 2.32 -1.78
N PHE A 196 1.03 3.55 -1.81
CA PHE A 196 0.47 4.12 -3.04
C PHE A 196 1.48 4.21 -4.19
N GLN A 197 2.77 4.44 -3.91
CA GLN A 197 3.80 4.47 -4.95
C GLN A 197 4.01 3.09 -5.58
N TYR A 198 3.93 2.01 -4.77
CA TYR A 198 3.99 0.63 -5.24
C TYR A 198 2.83 0.26 -6.16
N CYS A 199 1.63 0.76 -5.87
CA CYS A 199 0.45 0.50 -6.68
C CYS A 199 0.40 1.37 -7.95
N PHE A 200 0.87 2.61 -7.88
CA PHE A 200 0.70 3.64 -8.90
C PHE A 200 1.76 3.59 -10.00
N LEU A 201 3.06 3.56 -9.63
CA LEU A 201 4.16 3.71 -10.59
C LEU A 201 4.22 2.59 -11.63
N PRO A 202 4.06 1.30 -11.29
CA PRO A 202 4.23 0.23 -12.26
C PRO A 202 3.13 0.19 -13.35
N ILE A 203 2.00 0.87 -13.14
CA ILE A 203 0.89 0.93 -14.11
C ILE A 203 1.35 1.43 -15.48
N ASP A 204 2.38 2.27 -15.54
CA ASP A 204 2.96 2.76 -16.80
C ASP A 204 3.65 1.68 -17.64
N ARG A 205 4.07 0.59 -17.04
CA ARG A 205 4.97 -0.39 -17.66
C ARG A 205 4.40 -1.79 -17.75
N ILE A 206 3.46 -2.15 -16.90
CA ILE A 206 2.79 -3.45 -17.03
C ILE A 206 1.97 -3.47 -18.31
N LYS A 207 2.00 -4.61 -18.99
CA LYS A 207 1.18 -4.90 -20.17
C LYS A 207 0.09 -5.88 -19.83
N SER A 208 0.44 -6.93 -19.09
CA SER A 208 -0.45 -8.02 -18.78
C SER A 208 -0.53 -8.29 -17.28
N PHE A 209 -1.72 -8.67 -16.82
CA PHE A 209 -1.93 -9.11 -15.46
C PHE A 209 -2.97 -10.23 -15.36
N ILE A 210 -2.95 -10.97 -14.26
CA ILE A 210 -3.93 -12.00 -13.93
C ILE A 210 -4.50 -11.73 -12.55
N ILE A 211 -5.80 -11.92 -12.38
CA ILE A 211 -6.48 -11.95 -11.08
C ILE A 211 -6.78 -13.43 -10.75
N PHE A 212 -6.21 -13.93 -9.67
CA PHE A 212 -6.44 -15.29 -9.19
C PHE A 212 -7.51 -15.32 -8.12
N ASP A 213 -8.36 -16.37 -8.16
CA ASP A 213 -9.28 -16.68 -7.06
C ASP A 213 -8.52 -17.40 -5.92
N LEU A 214 -7.57 -16.70 -5.34
CA LEU A 214 -6.69 -17.18 -4.28
C LEU A 214 -6.65 -16.18 -3.14
N TYR A 215 -7.29 -16.52 -2.02
CA TYR A 215 -7.23 -15.74 -0.78
C TYR A 215 -5.91 -15.99 -0.08
N LEU A 216 -4.87 -15.27 -0.50
CA LEU A 216 -3.51 -15.47 -0.04
C LEU A 216 -3.17 -14.68 1.22
N TYR A 217 -3.60 -13.42 1.28
CA TYR A 217 -3.14 -12.44 2.26
C TYR A 217 -4.18 -12.22 3.34
N TYR A 218 -3.77 -12.35 4.59
CA TYR A 218 -4.59 -12.03 5.77
C TYR A 218 -4.14 -10.68 6.33
N TYR A 219 -4.97 -9.67 6.15
CA TYR A 219 -4.77 -8.32 6.67
C TYR A 219 -5.35 -8.20 8.07
N PHE A 220 -4.50 -8.00 9.07
CA PHE A 220 -4.90 -7.89 10.47
C PHE A 220 -5.33 -6.48 10.82
N ILE A 221 -6.59 -6.31 11.25
CA ILE A 221 -7.16 -5.01 11.63
C ILE A 221 -7.39 -4.99 13.15
N GLY A 222 -6.97 -3.89 13.79
CA GLY A 222 -7.30 -3.61 15.19
C GLY A 222 -6.10 -3.32 16.09
N ARG A 223 -4.91 -3.22 15.53
CA ARG A 223 -3.75 -2.70 16.24
C ARG A 223 -3.85 -1.19 16.38
N GLU A 224 -3.63 -0.64 17.60
CA GLU A 224 -3.76 0.80 17.88
C GLU A 224 -2.78 1.67 17.07
N GLU A 225 -1.59 1.14 16.77
CA GLU A 225 -0.50 1.85 16.09
C GLU A 225 -0.53 1.73 14.55
N GLN A 226 -1.58 1.15 13.97
CA GLN A 226 -1.67 1.03 12.51
C GLN A 226 -1.73 2.40 11.83
N SER A 227 -1.12 2.51 10.65
CA SER A 227 -1.12 3.73 9.82
C SER A 227 -2.54 4.21 9.48
N THR A 228 -3.49 3.29 9.42
CA THR A 228 -4.93 3.54 9.20
C THR A 228 -5.69 3.93 10.47
N SER A 229 -5.05 3.93 11.64
CA SER A 229 -5.70 4.38 12.87
C SER A 229 -6.04 5.87 12.81
N VAL A 230 -7.13 6.27 13.49
CA VAL A 230 -7.54 7.68 13.53
C VAL A 230 -6.42 8.60 14.03
N GLN A 231 -5.65 8.14 15.01
CA GLN A 231 -4.54 8.92 15.56
C GLN A 231 -3.41 9.12 14.54
N SER A 232 -3.05 8.08 13.81
CA SER A 232 -2.04 8.15 12.75
C SER A 232 -2.48 9.08 11.62
N ILE A 233 -3.72 8.92 11.13
CA ILE A 233 -4.27 9.77 10.05
C ILE A 233 -4.30 11.25 10.46
N LYS A 234 -4.62 11.57 11.71
CA LYS A 234 -4.61 12.96 12.21
C LYS A 234 -3.24 13.63 12.10
N GLY A 235 -2.17 12.89 12.42
CA GLY A 235 -0.79 13.42 12.50
C GLY A 235 -0.08 13.50 11.15
N ASN A 236 -0.56 12.81 10.12
CA ASN A 236 0.22 12.55 8.92
C ASN A 236 -0.28 13.28 7.65
N LEU A 237 -0.88 14.49 7.81
CA LEU A 237 -1.34 15.26 6.65
C LEU A 237 -0.20 15.58 5.67
N SER A 238 0.96 16.00 6.16
CA SER A 238 2.12 16.31 5.31
C SER A 238 2.64 15.08 4.56
N HIS A 239 2.57 13.90 5.18
CA HIS A 239 3.00 12.65 4.54
C HIS A 239 2.11 12.31 3.33
N ILE A 240 0.79 12.32 3.52
CA ILE A 240 -0.13 12.03 2.41
C ILE A 240 -0.09 13.13 1.33
N CYS A 241 0.11 14.40 1.69
CA CYS A 241 0.33 15.48 0.71
C CYS A 241 1.55 15.22 -0.16
N LYS A 242 2.68 14.81 0.43
CA LYS A 242 3.91 14.50 -0.31
C LYS A 242 3.71 13.33 -1.27
N VAL A 243 3.02 12.28 -0.83
CA VAL A 243 2.72 11.12 -1.68
C VAL A 243 1.83 11.51 -2.86
N ILE A 244 0.76 12.26 -2.62
CA ILE A 244 -0.14 12.71 -3.69
C ILE A 244 0.59 13.66 -4.65
N ASN A 245 1.35 14.63 -4.15
CA ASN A 245 2.13 15.53 -4.99
C ASN A 245 3.17 14.79 -5.83
N PHE A 246 3.81 13.75 -5.29
CA PHE A 246 4.70 12.88 -6.05
C PHE A 246 3.95 12.20 -7.23
N MET A 247 2.76 11.63 -6.97
CA MET A 247 1.94 10.99 -8.02
C MET A 247 1.48 12.00 -9.08
N ILE A 248 1.09 13.21 -8.66
CA ILE A 248 0.70 14.30 -9.57
C ILE A 248 1.87 14.72 -10.46
N HIS A 249 3.05 14.97 -9.87
CA HIS A 249 4.25 15.32 -10.63
C HIS A 249 4.65 14.23 -11.62
N HIS A 250 4.41 12.96 -11.28
CA HIS A 250 4.63 11.86 -12.22
C HIS A 250 3.66 11.94 -13.41
N LEU A 251 2.36 12.13 -13.17
CA LEU A 251 1.37 12.34 -14.24
C LEU A 251 1.70 13.54 -15.13
N ASP A 252 2.11 14.66 -14.54
CA ASP A 252 2.45 15.91 -15.27
C ASP A 252 3.64 15.71 -16.23
N ARG A 253 4.54 14.76 -15.93
CA ARG A 253 5.72 14.46 -16.76
C ARG A 253 5.46 13.37 -17.80
N GLN A 254 4.45 12.54 -17.61
CA GLN A 254 4.11 11.45 -18.51
C GLN A 254 3.06 11.93 -19.52
N PHE A 255 3.41 11.88 -20.80
CA PHE A 255 2.42 12.06 -21.84
C PHE A 255 1.75 10.71 -22.13
N HIS A 256 0.64 10.42 -21.46
CA HIS A 256 -0.09 9.18 -21.69
C HIS A 256 -0.88 9.27 -22.99
N GLN A 257 -0.49 8.44 -23.95
CA GLN A 257 -1.27 8.24 -25.17
C GLN A 257 -2.52 7.37 -24.91
N ASN A 258 -2.50 6.56 -23.85
CA ASN A 258 -3.62 5.67 -23.50
C ASN A 258 -4.42 6.25 -22.32
N PRO A 259 -5.70 6.63 -22.57
CA PRO A 259 -6.56 7.21 -21.53
C PRO A 259 -6.90 6.23 -20.41
N THR A 260 -6.95 4.92 -20.66
CA THR A 260 -7.20 3.90 -19.65
C THR A 260 -6.06 3.82 -18.63
N ILE A 261 -4.80 3.88 -19.09
CA ILE A 261 -3.62 3.92 -18.20
C ILE A 261 -3.70 5.15 -17.28
N GLN A 262 -3.99 6.31 -17.84
CA GLN A 262 -4.14 7.55 -17.07
C GLN A 262 -5.30 7.44 -16.07
N ALA A 263 -6.45 6.90 -16.49
CA ALA A 263 -7.60 6.69 -15.60
C ALA A 263 -7.26 5.75 -14.43
N ASN A 264 -6.49 4.68 -14.68
CA ASN A 264 -6.03 3.75 -13.65
C ASN A 264 -5.09 4.43 -12.65
N GLN A 265 -4.20 5.31 -13.11
CA GLN A 265 -3.34 6.10 -12.23
C GLN A 265 -4.14 7.12 -11.40
N ILE A 266 -5.09 7.81 -12.02
CA ILE A 266 -6.01 8.74 -11.34
C ILE A 266 -6.81 8.00 -10.26
N HIS A 267 -7.21 6.74 -10.48
CA HIS A 267 -7.88 5.92 -9.47
C HIS A 267 -7.06 5.80 -8.17
N PHE A 268 -5.74 5.58 -8.24
CA PHE A 268 -4.89 5.53 -7.05
C PHE A 268 -4.75 6.89 -6.37
N ILE A 269 -4.71 7.98 -7.13
CA ILE A 269 -4.74 9.33 -6.57
C ILE A 269 -6.05 9.57 -5.82
N ASP A 270 -7.20 9.20 -6.40
CA ASP A 270 -8.50 9.35 -5.72
C ASP A 270 -8.57 8.54 -4.42
N LYS A 271 -8.02 7.33 -4.39
CA LYS A 271 -7.89 6.55 -3.15
C LYS A 271 -7.05 7.27 -2.09
N ALA A 272 -5.89 7.82 -2.47
CA ALA A 272 -5.05 8.60 -1.57
C ALA A 272 -5.76 9.88 -1.07
N LEU A 273 -6.58 10.52 -1.90
CA LEU A 273 -7.40 11.67 -1.53
C LEU A 273 -8.40 11.36 -0.41
N ASN A 274 -8.85 10.12 -0.23
CA ASN A 274 -9.71 9.77 0.90
C ASN A 274 -8.96 9.93 2.23
N ILE A 275 -7.72 9.46 2.33
CA ILE A 275 -6.86 9.66 3.51
C ILE A 275 -6.56 11.15 3.69
N TYR A 276 -6.17 11.84 2.62
CA TYR A 276 -5.89 13.27 2.62
C TYR A 276 -7.05 14.09 3.19
N VAL A 277 -8.28 13.86 2.71
CA VAL A 277 -9.46 14.59 3.17
C VAL A 277 -9.80 14.27 4.63
N ILE A 278 -9.62 13.03 5.07
CA ILE A 278 -9.76 12.67 6.48
C ILE A 278 -8.72 13.44 7.31
N SER A 279 -7.46 13.37 6.95
CA SER A 279 -6.37 14.11 7.64
C SER A 279 -6.62 15.62 7.67
N LEU A 280 -7.02 16.21 6.54
CA LEU A 280 -7.30 17.64 6.42
C LEU A 280 -8.42 18.10 7.36
N ARG A 281 -9.50 17.31 7.50
CA ARG A 281 -10.63 17.62 8.39
C ARG A 281 -10.25 17.66 9.86
N TRP A 282 -9.21 16.94 10.25
CA TRP A 282 -8.72 16.90 11.61
C TRP A 282 -7.81 18.08 11.95
N GLN A 283 -7.31 18.85 10.97
CA GLN A 283 -6.48 20.01 11.23
C GLN A 283 -7.30 21.16 11.86
N ARG A 284 -6.82 21.70 12.96
CA ARG A 284 -7.45 22.87 13.61
C ARG A 284 -7.26 24.14 12.80
N LYS A 285 -6.06 24.30 12.24
CA LYS A 285 -5.67 25.46 11.43
C LYS A 285 -4.59 25.04 10.45
N ILE A 286 -4.70 25.48 9.20
CA ILE A 286 -3.65 25.32 8.19
C ILE A 286 -2.73 26.53 8.25
N THR A 287 -1.43 26.26 8.37
CA THR A 287 -0.39 27.32 8.42
C THR A 287 -0.09 27.86 7.03
N GLU A 288 0.70 28.93 6.95
CA GLU A 288 1.20 29.43 5.67
C GLU A 288 2.19 28.48 5.02
N GLN A 289 2.98 27.81 5.84
CA GLN A 289 3.98 26.85 5.40
C GLN A 289 3.37 25.59 4.76
N ASP A 290 2.25 25.09 5.32
CA ASP A 290 1.60 23.86 4.82
C ASP A 290 0.69 24.11 3.62
N TYR A 291 0.24 25.36 3.45
CA TYR A 291 -0.81 25.66 2.46
C TYR A 291 -0.41 25.39 1.00
N PRO A 292 0.83 25.66 0.54
CA PRO A 292 1.23 25.40 -0.84
C PRO A 292 1.09 23.92 -1.25
N GLU A 293 1.52 22.99 -0.39
CA GLU A 293 1.38 21.55 -0.66
C GLU A 293 -0.09 21.12 -0.74
N ILE A 294 -0.92 21.66 0.18
CA ILE A 294 -2.36 21.39 0.20
C ILE A 294 -3.03 21.96 -1.05
N PHE A 295 -2.63 23.16 -1.46
CA PHE A 295 -3.16 23.82 -2.65
C PHE A 295 -2.85 23.04 -3.92
N ASN A 296 -1.61 22.55 -4.10
CA ASN A 296 -1.21 21.75 -5.25
C ASN A 296 -2.07 20.49 -5.43
N VAL A 297 -2.38 19.81 -4.31
CA VAL A 297 -3.28 18.63 -4.34
C VAL A 297 -4.67 19.01 -4.88
N ILE A 298 -5.23 20.13 -4.43
CA ILE A 298 -6.56 20.55 -4.85
C ILE A 298 -6.57 21.08 -6.29
N ASP A 299 -5.52 21.78 -6.69
CA ASP A 299 -5.39 22.25 -8.07
C ASP A 299 -5.32 21.08 -9.05
N ALA A 300 -4.62 20.01 -8.68
CA ALA A 300 -4.58 18.78 -9.47
C ALA A 300 -5.93 18.05 -9.55
N VAL A 301 -6.72 18.05 -8.46
CA VAL A 301 -8.10 17.53 -8.49
C VAL A 301 -8.94 18.23 -9.55
N ASP A 302 -8.78 19.55 -9.70
CA ASP A 302 -9.48 20.33 -10.74
C ASP A 302 -8.91 20.03 -12.14
N ARG A 303 -7.59 20.01 -12.29
CA ARG A 303 -6.87 19.82 -13.56
C ARG A 303 -7.16 18.44 -14.18
N TYR A 304 -7.17 17.40 -13.37
CA TYR A 304 -7.43 16.02 -13.80
C TYR A 304 -8.89 15.61 -13.68
N HIS A 305 -9.80 16.55 -13.33
CA HIS A 305 -11.24 16.31 -13.16
C HIS A 305 -11.56 15.14 -12.21
N ILE A 306 -10.78 14.99 -11.13
CA ILE A 306 -10.93 13.86 -10.20
C ILE A 306 -12.25 14.01 -9.43
N GLN A 307 -13.13 13.00 -9.56
CA GLN A 307 -14.47 13.00 -8.98
C GLN A 307 -14.48 12.53 -7.52
N ASN A 308 -13.74 13.21 -6.64
CA ASN A 308 -13.74 12.85 -5.23
C ASN A 308 -15.05 13.29 -4.54
N ARG A 309 -15.79 12.30 -4.02
CA ARG A 309 -17.10 12.48 -3.39
C ARG A 309 -17.08 13.51 -2.25
N ILE A 310 -16.00 13.62 -1.52
CA ILE A 310 -15.91 14.48 -0.35
C ILE A 310 -15.52 15.90 -0.75
N LEU A 311 -14.56 16.06 -1.64
CA LEU A 311 -14.13 17.37 -2.17
C LEU A 311 -15.21 18.04 -3.01
N ASN A 312 -16.17 17.30 -3.51
CA ASN A 312 -17.34 17.82 -4.23
C ASN A 312 -18.46 18.33 -3.32
N LYS A 313 -18.34 18.25 -1.99
CA LYS A 313 -19.32 18.83 -1.05
C LYS A 313 -19.33 20.36 -1.11
N PRO A 314 -20.50 21.03 -0.88
CA PRO A 314 -20.65 22.48 -1.06
C PRO A 314 -19.60 23.32 -0.32
N TYR A 315 -19.25 22.96 0.92
CA TYR A 315 -18.30 23.67 1.73
C TYR A 315 -16.85 23.57 1.19
N PHE A 316 -16.45 22.46 0.57
CA PHE A 316 -15.17 22.34 -0.11
C PHE A 316 -15.19 22.99 -1.50
N ARG A 317 -16.33 23.00 -2.20
CA ARG A 317 -16.48 23.68 -3.49
C ARG A 317 -16.18 25.18 -3.38
N LEU A 318 -16.64 25.83 -2.32
CA LEU A 318 -16.35 27.24 -2.09
C LEU A 318 -14.85 27.48 -1.97
N TRP A 319 -14.15 26.66 -1.18
CA TRP A 319 -12.70 26.77 -1.07
C TRP A 319 -11.99 26.50 -2.41
N ARG A 320 -12.35 25.45 -3.13
CA ARG A 320 -11.78 25.15 -4.46
C ARG A 320 -11.94 26.34 -5.42
N LYS A 321 -13.07 27.03 -5.39
CA LYS A 321 -13.33 28.21 -6.22
C LYS A 321 -12.47 29.41 -5.83
N LEU A 322 -12.32 29.69 -4.54
CA LEU A 322 -11.61 30.88 -4.04
C LEU A 322 -10.12 30.66 -3.79
N LYS A 323 -9.71 29.39 -3.66
CA LYS A 323 -8.31 28.94 -3.57
C LYS A 323 -7.46 29.77 -2.57
N THR A 324 -7.99 30.08 -1.38
CA THR A 324 -7.26 30.80 -0.35
C THR A 324 -7.20 30.06 0.98
N ARG A 325 -6.08 30.20 1.71
CA ARG A 325 -5.89 29.60 3.04
C ARG A 325 -6.95 30.06 4.04
N LYS A 326 -7.35 31.35 4.00
CA LYS A 326 -8.39 31.90 4.89
C LYS A 326 -9.72 31.17 4.68
N VAL A 327 -10.12 30.96 3.43
CA VAL A 327 -11.36 30.24 3.09
C VAL A 327 -11.26 28.76 3.47
N LEU A 328 -10.12 28.12 3.30
CA LEU A 328 -9.92 26.75 3.77
C LEU A 328 -10.10 26.64 5.28
N ASN A 329 -9.45 27.49 6.06
CA ASN A 329 -9.58 27.49 7.52
C ASN A 329 -11.01 27.75 7.97
N LEU A 330 -11.74 28.65 7.31
CA LEU A 330 -13.17 28.87 7.54
C LEU A 330 -13.99 27.61 7.21
N THR A 331 -13.74 27.01 6.06
CA THR A 331 -14.40 25.74 5.61
C THR A 331 -14.22 24.63 6.64
N LEU A 332 -13.00 24.43 7.14
CA LEU A 332 -12.70 23.43 8.15
C LEU A 332 -13.40 23.73 9.49
N THR A 333 -13.49 25.02 9.85
CA THR A 333 -14.20 25.45 11.08
C THR A 333 -15.70 25.17 10.96
N LEU A 334 -16.33 25.55 9.85
CA LEU A 334 -17.74 25.29 9.59
C LEU A 334 -18.04 23.79 9.51
N TYR A 335 -17.15 23.02 8.88
CA TYR A 335 -17.28 21.57 8.83
C TYR A 335 -17.27 20.95 10.23
N ARG A 336 -16.34 21.35 11.11
CA ARG A 336 -16.27 20.87 12.50
C ARG A 336 -17.52 21.26 13.29
N TRP A 337 -17.96 22.49 13.16
CA TRP A 337 -19.19 22.95 13.84
C TRP A 337 -20.41 22.14 13.43
N ALA A 338 -20.61 21.92 12.14
CA ALA A 338 -21.72 21.10 11.62
C ALA A 338 -21.66 19.63 12.08
N HIS A 339 -20.49 19.11 12.44
CA HIS A 339 -20.28 17.72 12.82
C HIS A 339 -19.81 17.55 14.27
N ILE A 340 -20.02 18.54 15.11
CA ILE A 340 -19.49 18.61 16.49
C ILE A 340 -19.86 17.37 17.34
N ARG A 341 -21.06 16.81 17.17
CA ARG A 341 -21.49 15.60 17.90
C ARG A 341 -20.66 14.38 17.50
N LYS A 342 -20.32 14.27 16.21
CA LYS A 342 -19.49 13.17 15.68
C LYS A 342 -18.05 13.32 16.15
N PHE A 343 -17.51 14.53 16.13
CA PHE A 343 -16.13 14.80 16.59
C PHE A 343 -15.98 14.54 18.09
N ARG A 344 -16.95 14.97 18.94
CA ARG A 344 -16.94 14.67 20.38
C ARG A 344 -16.94 13.15 20.67
N LYS A 345 -17.68 12.34 19.90
CA LYS A 345 -17.64 10.88 20.04
C LYS A 345 -16.29 10.27 19.65
N MET A 346 -15.49 10.97 18.89
CA MET A 346 -14.16 10.54 18.39
C MET A 346 -13.01 11.13 19.23
N GLY A 347 -13.32 11.80 20.38
CA GLY A 347 -12.30 12.36 21.29
C GLY A 347 -11.68 13.68 20.82
N MET A 348 -12.41 14.52 20.09
CA MET A 348 -12.02 15.89 19.71
C MET A 348 -12.80 16.94 20.48
#